data_abbff1080521c6a486be7a1087e3ce41
#
_entry.id   abbff1080521c6a486be7a1087e3ce41
#
_cell.length_a   1.000
_cell.length_b   1.000
_cell.length_c   1.000
_cell.angle_alpha   90.00
_cell.angle_beta   90.00
_cell.angle_gamma   90.00
#
_symmetry.space_group_name_H-M   'P 1'
#
loop_
_entity.id
_entity.type
_entity.pdbx_description
1 polymer ?
#
loop_
_entity_poly.entity_id
_entity_poly.type
_entity_poly.pdbx_seq_one_letter_code
_entity_poly.pdbx_strand_id
1 'polypeptide(L)'
;MGRLPAPWKGGKRWVYSVSYDEGCRLLLEYALPLHRKYGIPGHVALVASQVGRPRDVPGSSYNGLMILSAEEVRSLCAEGWGVSCHGLTHGPITPENAWQEVAEARLVLEQTLGMPVTIFCVPGNNDNHPAAAAVAAQAGYKALLTIYDRVNTVDSDLFALGRVPLHSEYPPPFYSAYDPYKRLHQAMDLGGWVIDYCHCPLPGKAIHPWKDCTLEQLEERFETVLRVGENEVWLAEPNEVVEYILQTRPGECAREKGKP
;
A
#
# COMPACT_ATOMS: atom_id res chain seq x y z
N MET A 1 -16.16 -29.84 3.57
CA MET A 1 -15.54 -28.74 4.31
C MET A 1 -16.52 -27.57 4.32
N GLY A 2 -16.92 -27.09 5.52
CA GLY A 2 -17.80 -25.93 5.63
C GLY A 2 -17.11 -24.69 5.06
N ARG A 3 -17.85 -23.89 4.29
CA ARG A 3 -17.36 -22.62 3.75
C ARG A 3 -17.06 -21.69 4.94
N LEU A 4 -15.83 -21.14 5.03
CA LEU A 4 -15.49 -20.12 6.04
C LEU A 4 -16.49 -18.94 5.94
N PRO A 5 -16.88 -18.32 7.06
CA PRO A 5 -17.71 -17.14 7.02
C PRO A 5 -17.04 -16.07 6.14
N ALA A 6 -17.85 -15.25 5.46
CA ALA A 6 -17.36 -14.13 4.66
C ALA A 6 -17.02 -12.96 5.60
N PRO A 7 -15.73 -12.73 5.96
CA PRO A 7 -15.38 -11.82 7.05
C PRO A 7 -15.37 -10.35 6.62
N TRP A 8 -15.52 -10.08 5.31
CA TRP A 8 -15.28 -8.75 4.76
C TRP A 8 -16.56 -7.99 4.39
N LYS A 9 -16.44 -6.72 4.19
CA LYS A 9 -17.50 -5.79 3.83
C LYS A 9 -18.38 -6.33 2.69
N GLY A 10 -19.69 -6.23 2.84
CA GLY A 10 -20.64 -6.70 1.82
C GLY A 10 -20.68 -8.21 1.64
N GLY A 11 -20.23 -9.02 2.62
CA GLY A 11 -20.20 -10.48 2.53
C GLY A 11 -19.13 -11.03 1.59
N LYS A 12 -18.10 -10.22 1.28
CA LYS A 12 -16.97 -10.64 0.45
C LYS A 12 -16.07 -11.61 1.23
N ARG A 13 -15.44 -12.54 0.52
CA ARG A 13 -14.63 -13.60 1.13
C ARG A 13 -13.18 -13.21 1.30
N TRP A 14 -12.62 -12.39 0.41
CA TRP A 14 -11.25 -11.93 0.45
C TRP A 14 -11.14 -10.50 -0.10
N VAL A 15 -9.97 -9.87 0.09
CA VAL A 15 -9.74 -8.48 -0.31
C VAL A 15 -8.52 -8.38 -1.21
N TYR A 16 -8.60 -7.49 -2.17
CA TYR A 16 -7.48 -7.09 -3.01
C TYR A 16 -7.26 -5.59 -2.98
N SER A 17 -6.01 -5.21 -2.75
CA SER A 17 -5.51 -3.84 -2.82
C SER A 17 -4.23 -3.78 -3.64
N VAL A 18 -3.90 -2.61 -4.17
CA VAL A 18 -2.61 -2.34 -4.81
C VAL A 18 -2.08 -0.98 -4.38
N SER A 19 -0.78 -0.92 -4.08
CA SER A 19 -0.07 0.25 -3.57
C SER A 19 1.14 0.59 -4.43
N TYR A 20 1.36 1.89 -4.66
CA TYR A 20 2.50 2.41 -5.41
C TYR A 20 3.38 3.22 -4.48
N ASP A 21 4.63 2.76 -4.31
CA ASP A 21 5.57 3.46 -3.46
C ASP A 21 6.13 4.71 -4.18
N GLU A 22 6.46 5.74 -3.40
CA GLU A 22 7.05 7.01 -3.81
C GLU A 22 6.10 7.97 -4.55
N GLY A 23 5.00 7.48 -5.14
CA GLY A 23 4.01 8.32 -5.81
C GLY A 23 4.52 9.01 -7.09
N CYS A 24 5.19 8.24 -7.97
CA CYS A 24 5.65 8.75 -9.26
C CYS A 24 4.49 9.32 -10.10
N ARG A 25 4.66 10.52 -10.66
CA ARG A 25 3.62 11.20 -11.46
C ARG A 25 3.22 10.44 -12.73
N LEU A 26 4.10 9.59 -13.26
CA LEU A 26 3.78 8.73 -14.41
C LEU A 26 2.62 7.75 -14.14
N LEU A 27 2.26 7.52 -12.88
CA LEU A 27 1.05 6.75 -12.52
C LEU A 27 -0.23 7.33 -13.14
N LEU A 28 -0.30 8.66 -13.31
CA LEU A 28 -1.46 9.32 -13.93
C LEU A 28 -1.61 8.96 -15.41
N GLU A 29 -0.48 8.77 -16.08
CA GLU A 29 -0.44 8.47 -17.52
C GLU A 29 -0.69 6.99 -17.80
N TYR A 30 -0.10 6.10 -16.99
CA TYR A 30 -0.07 4.67 -17.29
C TYR A 30 -0.97 3.83 -16.39
N ALA A 31 -0.83 3.92 -15.06
CA ALA A 31 -1.59 3.07 -14.14
C ALA A 31 -3.05 3.51 -13.98
N LEU A 32 -3.31 4.82 -13.83
CA LEU A 32 -4.65 5.35 -13.59
C LEU A 32 -5.68 4.93 -14.65
N PRO A 33 -5.38 4.91 -15.97
CA PRO A 33 -6.31 4.39 -16.97
C PRO A 33 -6.71 2.93 -16.75
N LEU A 34 -5.79 2.07 -16.29
CA LEU A 34 -6.10 0.68 -15.96
C LEU A 34 -6.98 0.58 -14.71
N HIS A 35 -6.70 1.37 -13.68
CA HIS A 35 -7.54 1.45 -12.48
C HIS A 35 -8.98 1.82 -12.82
N ARG A 36 -9.16 2.83 -13.66
CA ARG A 36 -10.49 3.24 -14.14
C ARG A 36 -11.17 2.16 -15.00
N LYS A 37 -10.40 1.50 -15.88
CA LYS A 37 -10.91 0.41 -16.74
C LYS A 37 -11.45 -0.76 -15.94
N TYR A 38 -10.74 -1.16 -14.89
CA TYR A 38 -11.05 -2.35 -14.11
C TYR A 38 -11.82 -2.07 -12.81
N GLY A 39 -12.04 -0.80 -12.45
CA GLY A 39 -12.74 -0.41 -11.22
C GLY A 39 -11.99 -0.82 -9.94
N ILE A 40 -10.66 -0.91 -10.00
CA ILE A 40 -9.81 -1.26 -8.86
C ILE A 40 -9.24 0.04 -8.29
N PRO A 41 -9.50 0.41 -7.02
CA PRO A 41 -8.90 1.60 -6.43
C PRO A 41 -7.40 1.40 -6.21
N GLY A 42 -6.61 2.46 -6.41
CA GLY A 42 -5.18 2.46 -6.13
C GLY A 42 -4.88 3.05 -4.75
N HIS A 43 -3.60 3.02 -4.38
CA HIS A 43 -3.08 3.64 -3.18
C HIS A 43 -1.66 4.14 -3.46
N VAL A 44 -1.30 5.33 -2.95
CA VAL A 44 0.04 5.88 -3.10
C VAL A 44 0.71 6.10 -1.75
N ALA A 45 1.98 5.68 -1.64
CA ALA A 45 2.81 5.94 -0.47
C ALA A 45 3.78 7.09 -0.79
N LEU A 46 3.62 8.23 -0.13
CA LEU A 46 4.31 9.47 -0.46
C LEU A 46 5.43 9.79 0.51
N VAL A 47 6.61 10.13 -0.04
CA VAL A 47 7.70 10.73 0.72
C VAL A 47 7.35 12.20 0.99
N ALA A 48 7.15 12.55 2.26
CA ALA A 48 6.51 13.82 2.65
C ALA A 48 7.24 15.08 2.13
N SER A 49 8.58 15.07 2.11
CA SER A 49 9.38 16.20 1.62
C SER A 49 9.43 16.32 0.08
N GLN A 50 8.93 15.32 -0.66
CA GLN A 50 9.11 15.27 -2.11
C GLN A 50 7.82 15.49 -2.92
N VAL A 51 6.68 15.70 -2.26
CA VAL A 51 5.39 15.94 -2.94
C VAL A 51 5.49 17.13 -3.88
N GLY A 52 5.15 16.92 -5.16
CA GLY A 52 5.21 17.94 -6.22
C GLY A 52 6.62 18.31 -6.69
N ARG A 53 7.63 17.52 -6.34
CA ARG A 53 9.05 17.76 -6.68
C ARG A 53 9.62 16.57 -7.45
N PRO A 54 10.75 16.74 -8.14
CA PRO A 54 11.53 15.62 -8.62
C PRO A 54 12.00 14.77 -7.42
N ARG A 55 11.96 13.44 -7.59
CA ARG A 55 12.52 12.53 -6.61
C ARG A 55 14.02 12.79 -6.43
N ASP A 56 14.42 13.03 -5.21
CA ASP A 56 15.81 13.30 -4.83
C ASP A 56 16.32 12.21 -3.87
N VAL A 57 16.75 11.09 -4.46
CA VAL A 57 17.45 10.00 -3.77
C VAL A 57 18.55 9.50 -4.69
N PRO A 58 19.77 10.04 -4.55
CA PRO A 58 20.91 9.67 -5.39
C PRO A 58 21.15 8.15 -5.38
N GLY A 59 21.34 7.58 -6.58
CA GLY A 59 21.51 6.14 -6.76
C GLY A 59 20.22 5.33 -6.89
N SER A 60 19.05 5.92 -6.64
CA SER A 60 17.75 5.31 -6.94
C SER A 60 17.50 5.28 -8.45
N SER A 61 16.90 4.19 -8.95
CA SER A 61 16.44 4.08 -10.35
C SER A 61 15.35 5.08 -10.71
N TYR A 62 14.69 5.66 -9.70
CA TYR A 62 13.60 6.65 -9.85
C TYR A 62 14.09 8.07 -9.64
N ASN A 63 15.38 8.29 -9.38
CA ASN A 63 15.93 9.64 -9.12
C ASN A 63 15.63 10.57 -10.30
N GLY A 64 15.14 11.76 -10.00
CA GLY A 64 14.76 12.77 -11.00
C GLY A 64 13.36 12.64 -11.58
N LEU A 65 12.63 11.53 -11.34
CA LEU A 65 11.23 11.41 -11.74
C LEU A 65 10.36 12.34 -10.89
N MET A 66 9.40 13.01 -11.55
CA MET A 66 8.44 13.87 -10.85
C MET A 66 7.52 13.03 -9.95
N ILE A 67 7.33 13.50 -8.73
CA ILE A 67 6.36 12.97 -7.78
C ILE A 67 5.04 13.74 -7.91
N LEU A 68 3.94 13.06 -7.67
CA LEU A 68 2.58 13.64 -7.65
C LEU A 68 2.54 14.92 -6.81
N SER A 69 1.89 15.95 -7.33
CA SER A 69 1.57 17.16 -6.57
C SER A 69 0.45 16.91 -5.57
N ALA A 70 0.31 17.77 -4.58
CA ALA A 70 -0.78 17.69 -3.61
C ALA A 70 -2.17 17.76 -4.28
N GLU A 71 -2.32 18.53 -5.34
CA GLU A 71 -3.56 18.62 -6.11
C GLU A 71 -3.87 17.31 -6.84
N GLU A 72 -2.87 16.71 -7.49
CA GLU A 72 -3.01 15.41 -8.16
C GLU A 72 -3.36 14.29 -7.18
N VAL A 73 -2.74 14.28 -5.99
CA VAL A 73 -3.08 13.32 -4.93
C VAL A 73 -4.53 13.50 -4.45
N ARG A 74 -4.97 14.74 -4.19
CA ARG A 74 -6.36 15.01 -3.83
C ARG A 74 -7.34 14.56 -4.92
N SER A 75 -6.99 14.75 -6.19
CA SER A 75 -7.80 14.29 -7.32
C SER A 75 -7.91 12.76 -7.35
N LEU A 76 -6.81 12.04 -7.13
CA LEU A 76 -6.82 10.58 -7.00
C LEU A 76 -7.69 10.12 -5.83
N CYS A 77 -7.57 10.77 -4.65
CA CYS A 77 -8.40 10.44 -3.49
C CYS A 77 -9.89 10.71 -3.74
N ALA A 78 -10.24 11.74 -4.50
CA ALA A 78 -11.62 12.00 -4.92
C ALA A 78 -12.16 10.91 -5.88
N GLU A 79 -11.29 10.18 -6.56
CA GLU A 79 -11.62 9.00 -7.38
C GLU A 79 -11.57 7.68 -6.58
N GLY A 80 -11.39 7.74 -5.24
CA GLY A 80 -11.40 6.56 -4.37
C GLY A 80 -10.03 5.91 -4.14
N TRP A 81 -8.93 6.60 -4.50
CA TRP A 81 -7.58 6.14 -4.14
C TRP A 81 -7.28 6.46 -2.67
N GLY A 82 -6.41 5.64 -2.08
CA GLY A 82 -5.88 5.87 -0.75
C GLY A 82 -4.50 6.54 -0.77
N VAL A 83 -4.07 7.01 0.40
CA VAL A 83 -2.75 7.61 0.61
C VAL A 83 -2.13 7.16 1.92
N SER A 84 -0.81 6.95 1.91
CA SER A 84 0.01 6.74 3.11
C SER A 84 1.27 7.60 3.10
N CYS A 85 1.87 7.77 4.27
CA CYS A 85 3.17 8.38 4.42
C CYS A 85 4.28 7.35 4.20
N HIS A 86 5.32 7.71 3.43
CA HIS A 86 6.49 6.87 3.14
C HIS A 86 7.79 7.46 3.69
N GLY A 87 7.70 8.01 4.90
CA GLY A 87 8.79 8.72 5.57
C GLY A 87 8.89 10.20 5.17
N LEU A 88 9.75 10.92 5.89
CA LEU A 88 10.04 12.31 5.60
C LEU A 88 10.96 12.44 4.38
N THR A 89 12.06 11.65 4.39
CA THR A 89 13.14 11.76 3.39
C THR A 89 13.34 10.51 2.57
N HIS A 90 12.72 9.38 2.96
CA HIS A 90 12.97 8.03 2.44
C HIS A 90 14.34 7.46 2.88
N GLY A 91 14.94 8.04 3.92
CA GLY A 91 16.19 7.54 4.50
C GLY A 91 16.00 6.30 5.38
N PRO A 92 17.11 5.74 5.89
CA PRO A 92 17.05 4.72 6.93
C PRO A 92 16.36 5.26 8.18
N ILE A 93 15.52 4.42 8.81
CA ILE A 93 14.85 4.76 10.07
C ILE A 93 15.58 4.07 11.20
N THR A 94 16.12 4.86 12.12
CA THR A 94 16.81 4.42 13.34
C THR A 94 16.02 4.88 14.57
N PRO A 95 16.29 4.35 15.78
CA PRO A 95 15.65 4.84 16.99
C PRO A 95 15.82 6.35 17.20
N GLU A 96 16.95 6.92 16.78
CA GLU A 96 17.30 8.34 16.96
C GLU A 96 16.51 9.27 16.06
N ASN A 97 16.17 8.84 14.82
CA ASN A 97 15.44 9.66 13.85
C ASN A 97 14.00 9.21 13.61
N ALA A 98 13.54 8.12 14.25
CA ALA A 98 12.22 7.54 14.00
C ALA A 98 11.08 8.55 14.19
N TRP A 99 11.19 9.42 15.21
CA TRP A 99 10.17 10.45 15.41
C TRP A 99 10.07 11.41 14.23
N GLN A 100 11.22 11.86 13.71
CA GLN A 100 11.27 12.76 12.55
C GLN A 100 10.76 12.06 11.27
N GLU A 101 11.28 10.86 10.97
CA GLU A 101 10.94 10.14 9.74
C GLU A 101 9.50 9.61 9.73
N VAL A 102 8.87 9.45 10.91
CA VAL A 102 7.52 8.87 11.01
C VAL A 102 6.50 9.91 11.47
N ALA A 103 6.70 10.54 12.65
CA ALA A 103 5.69 11.42 13.23
C ALA A 103 5.67 12.81 12.57
N GLU A 104 6.85 13.46 12.42
CA GLU A 104 6.92 14.77 11.75
C GLU A 104 6.58 14.63 10.27
N ALA A 105 6.99 13.54 9.61
CA ALA A 105 6.61 13.23 8.24
C ALA A 105 5.10 13.23 8.03
N ARG A 106 4.33 12.66 8.98
CA ARG A 106 2.87 12.69 8.94
C ARG A 106 2.34 14.11 8.93
N LEU A 107 2.79 14.94 9.87
CA LEU A 107 2.33 16.32 10.00
C LEU A 107 2.64 17.15 8.74
N VAL A 108 3.84 16.98 8.18
CA VAL A 108 4.24 17.64 6.93
C VAL A 108 3.33 17.20 5.78
N LEU A 109 3.05 15.90 5.68
CA LEU A 109 2.22 15.36 4.59
C LEU A 109 0.76 15.79 4.76
N GLU A 110 0.19 15.71 5.96
CA GLU A 110 -1.18 16.17 6.25
C GLU A 110 -1.35 17.67 5.96
N GLN A 111 -0.36 18.50 6.33
CA GLN A 111 -0.37 19.92 6.02
C GLN A 111 -0.31 20.17 4.51
N THR A 112 0.53 19.43 3.80
CA THR A 112 0.71 19.54 2.34
C THR A 112 -0.55 19.11 1.58
N LEU A 113 -1.18 18.02 2.00
CA LEU A 113 -2.37 17.47 1.34
C LEU A 113 -3.67 18.12 1.81
N GLY A 114 -3.71 18.71 3.01
CA GLY A 114 -4.93 19.23 3.63
C GLY A 114 -5.93 18.14 4.05
N MET A 115 -5.45 16.91 4.30
CA MET A 115 -6.27 15.77 4.67
C MET A 115 -5.52 14.82 5.63
N PRO A 116 -6.25 14.00 6.45
CA PRO A 116 -5.61 13.05 7.35
C PRO A 116 -4.83 11.96 6.60
N VAL A 117 -3.69 11.55 7.18
CA VAL A 117 -2.88 10.42 6.72
C VAL A 117 -2.77 9.40 7.85
N THR A 118 -3.41 8.25 7.68
CA THR A 118 -3.61 7.28 8.76
C THR A 118 -2.77 6.01 8.63
N ILE A 119 -2.09 5.82 7.52
CA ILE A 119 -1.20 4.68 7.28
C ILE A 119 0.23 5.17 7.07
N PHE A 120 1.19 4.45 7.64
CA PHE A 120 2.61 4.58 7.34
C PHE A 120 3.07 3.39 6.51
N CYS A 121 3.72 3.64 5.38
CA CYS A 121 4.38 2.65 4.56
C CYS A 121 5.88 2.71 4.83
N VAL A 122 6.46 1.62 5.32
CA VAL A 122 7.88 1.56 5.68
C VAL A 122 8.76 1.72 4.42
N PRO A 123 9.65 2.74 4.37
CA PRO A 123 10.51 2.96 3.21
C PRO A 123 11.65 1.94 3.14
N GLY A 124 12.12 1.68 1.92
CA GLY A 124 13.30 0.85 1.64
C GLY A 124 13.06 -0.63 1.91
N ASN A 125 13.43 -1.11 3.09
CA ASN A 125 13.30 -2.52 3.46
C ASN A 125 12.72 -2.69 4.89
N ASN A 126 12.49 -3.94 5.29
CA ASN A 126 11.92 -4.24 6.62
C ASN A 126 12.87 -3.95 7.80
N ASP A 127 14.13 -3.61 7.58
CA ASP A 127 15.05 -3.23 8.67
C ASP A 127 14.59 -1.92 9.32
N ASN A 128 13.90 -1.07 8.57
CA ASN A 128 13.29 0.17 9.08
C ASN A 128 12.03 -0.06 9.93
N HIS A 129 11.40 -1.24 9.82
CA HIS A 129 10.12 -1.52 10.47
C HIS A 129 10.16 -1.44 12.00
N PRO A 130 11.14 -2.01 12.73
CA PRO A 130 11.13 -1.98 14.19
C PRO A 130 11.16 -0.56 14.77
N ALA A 131 11.99 0.31 14.20
CA ALA A 131 12.08 1.71 14.65
C ALA A 131 10.82 2.50 14.29
N ALA A 132 10.26 2.29 13.08
CA ALA A 132 9.01 2.91 12.67
C ALA A 132 7.83 2.46 13.54
N ALA A 133 7.69 1.16 13.80
CA ALA A 133 6.61 0.61 14.62
C ALA A 133 6.62 1.12 16.05
N ALA A 134 7.81 1.38 16.61
CA ALA A 134 7.96 1.89 17.98
C ALA A 134 7.28 3.24 18.19
N VAL A 135 7.20 4.08 17.16
CA VAL A 135 6.64 5.44 17.27
C VAL A 135 5.31 5.63 16.51
N ALA A 136 4.99 4.75 15.57
CA ALA A 136 3.87 4.95 14.66
C ALA A 136 2.50 5.10 15.36
N ALA A 137 2.22 4.27 16.37
CA ALA A 137 0.98 4.36 17.13
C ALA A 137 0.87 5.68 17.91
N GLN A 138 1.98 6.15 18.51
CA GLN A 138 2.04 7.44 19.21
C GLN A 138 1.93 8.60 18.23
N ALA A 139 2.44 8.45 17.02
CA ALA A 139 2.29 9.41 15.95
C ALA A 139 0.85 9.48 15.39
N GLY A 140 -0.04 8.57 15.81
CA GLY A 140 -1.45 8.53 15.41
C GLY A 140 -1.73 7.81 14.10
N TYR A 141 -0.79 6.99 13.62
CA TYR A 141 -1.11 6.05 12.53
C TYR A 141 -1.97 4.90 13.04
N LYS A 142 -2.80 4.37 12.17
CA LYS A 142 -3.68 3.23 12.41
C LYS A 142 -3.09 1.91 11.93
N ALA A 143 -2.16 1.98 10.97
CA ALA A 143 -1.51 0.80 10.41
C ALA A 143 -0.13 1.13 9.82
N LEU A 144 0.71 0.07 9.71
CA LEU A 144 1.97 0.07 8.98
C LEU A 144 1.93 -0.96 7.86
N LEU A 145 2.31 -0.54 6.64
CA LEU A 145 2.58 -1.41 5.51
C LEU A 145 4.07 -1.75 5.46
N THR A 146 4.39 -3.01 5.33
CA THR A 146 5.76 -3.56 5.23
C THR A 146 5.97 -4.23 3.88
N ILE A 147 7.16 -4.75 3.61
CA ILE A 147 7.44 -5.62 2.46
C ILE A 147 7.57 -7.10 2.86
N TYR A 148 6.95 -7.51 3.98
CA TYR A 148 6.79 -8.93 4.28
C TYR A 148 5.84 -9.57 3.27
N ASP A 149 6.37 -10.45 2.39
CA ASP A 149 5.59 -11.15 1.35
C ASP A 149 4.62 -12.16 1.98
N ARG A 150 3.44 -11.70 2.35
CA ARG A 150 2.39 -12.53 2.96
C ARG A 150 0.98 -11.99 2.72
N VAL A 151 0.01 -12.88 2.84
CA VAL A 151 -1.42 -12.55 2.91
C VAL A 151 -1.75 -12.09 4.33
N ASN A 152 -2.52 -11.03 4.47
CA ASN A 152 -3.07 -10.56 5.74
C ASN A 152 -4.45 -11.19 5.98
N THR A 153 -4.97 -11.10 7.20
CA THR A 153 -6.33 -11.48 7.58
C THR A 153 -6.94 -10.39 8.46
N VAL A 154 -8.23 -10.52 8.80
CA VAL A 154 -8.87 -9.60 9.76
C VAL A 154 -8.18 -9.55 11.12
N ASP A 155 -7.43 -10.60 11.50
CA ASP A 155 -6.72 -10.71 12.78
C ASP A 155 -5.25 -10.30 12.70
N SER A 156 -4.75 -9.92 11.52
CA SER A 156 -3.35 -9.51 11.34
C SER A 156 -3.03 -8.28 12.18
N ASP A 157 -1.78 -8.22 12.68
CA ASP A 157 -1.26 -7.01 13.32
C ASP A 157 -1.26 -5.85 12.31
N LEU A 158 -2.02 -4.81 12.60
CA LEU A 158 -2.12 -3.63 11.75
C LEU A 158 -0.79 -2.87 11.65
N PHE A 159 0.10 -2.99 12.63
CA PHE A 159 1.42 -2.37 12.59
C PHE A 159 2.49 -3.23 11.93
N ALA A 160 2.09 -4.32 11.27
CA ALA A 160 2.99 -5.20 10.51
C ALA A 160 2.29 -5.82 9.29
N LEU A 161 1.45 -5.07 8.57
CA LEU A 161 0.75 -5.58 7.39
C LEU A 161 1.74 -5.92 6.28
N GLY A 162 1.64 -7.15 5.77
CA GLY A 162 2.46 -7.63 4.66
C GLY A 162 1.96 -7.10 3.32
N ARG A 163 2.90 -6.92 2.38
CA ARG A 163 2.59 -6.60 0.98
C ARG A 163 3.25 -7.60 0.04
N VAL A 164 2.59 -7.89 -1.06
CA VAL A 164 3.02 -8.85 -2.07
C VAL A 164 3.73 -8.10 -3.19
N PRO A 165 5.00 -8.40 -3.49
CA PRO A 165 5.71 -7.73 -4.57
C PRO A 165 5.06 -8.05 -5.92
N LEU A 166 4.70 -7.02 -6.67
CA LEU A 166 4.27 -7.10 -8.06
C LEU A 166 5.43 -6.61 -8.93
N HIS A 167 6.37 -7.52 -9.20
CA HIS A 167 7.63 -7.21 -9.87
C HIS A 167 7.79 -8.11 -11.11
N SER A 168 8.45 -7.60 -12.15
CA SER A 168 8.76 -8.38 -13.36
C SER A 168 9.69 -9.53 -13.06
N GLU A 169 10.63 -9.31 -12.14
CA GLU A 169 11.57 -10.31 -11.63
C GLU A 169 11.55 -10.26 -10.10
N TYR A 170 11.72 -11.40 -9.44
CA TYR A 170 11.88 -11.43 -7.99
C TYR A 170 13.35 -11.52 -7.62
N PRO A 171 13.85 -10.65 -6.70
CA PRO A 171 15.26 -10.68 -6.30
C PRO A 171 15.58 -11.92 -5.48
N PRO A 172 16.88 -12.21 -5.24
CA PRO A 172 17.27 -13.24 -4.28
C PRO A 172 16.55 -13.09 -2.94
N PRO A 173 16.16 -14.18 -2.26
CA PRO A 173 16.40 -15.59 -2.64
C PRO A 173 15.34 -16.18 -3.59
N PHE A 174 14.37 -15.42 -4.03
CA PHE A 174 13.18 -15.93 -4.71
C PHE A 174 13.41 -16.28 -6.19
N TYR A 175 14.34 -15.63 -6.88
CA TYR A 175 14.75 -15.87 -8.29
C TYR A 175 13.62 -16.43 -9.18
N SER A 176 12.45 -15.83 -9.15
CA SER A 176 11.31 -16.24 -9.95
C SER A 176 10.90 -15.14 -10.93
N ALA A 177 10.22 -15.53 -11.97
CA ALA A 177 9.57 -14.59 -12.87
C ALA A 177 8.24 -14.09 -12.27
N TYR A 178 7.70 -13.05 -12.87
CA TYR A 178 6.35 -12.55 -12.59
C TYR A 178 5.31 -13.70 -12.62
N ASP A 179 4.41 -13.67 -11.65
CA ASP A 179 3.29 -14.62 -11.52
C ASP A 179 1.99 -13.85 -11.24
N PRO A 180 1.03 -13.81 -12.19
CA PRO A 180 -0.23 -13.10 -12.01
C PRO A 180 -1.14 -13.71 -10.93
N TYR A 181 -0.87 -14.94 -10.48
CA TYR A 181 -1.61 -15.61 -9.41
C TYR A 181 -0.97 -15.50 -8.04
N LYS A 182 0.22 -14.89 -7.95
CA LYS A 182 0.97 -14.83 -6.70
C LYS A 182 0.08 -14.44 -5.51
N ARG A 183 0.02 -15.31 -4.51
CA ARG A 183 -0.78 -15.17 -3.27
C ARG A 183 -2.31 -15.15 -3.43
N LEU A 184 -2.89 -15.09 -4.65
CA LEU A 184 -4.36 -14.99 -4.80
C LEU A 184 -5.08 -16.22 -4.26
N HIS A 185 -4.66 -17.43 -4.66
CA HIS A 185 -5.26 -18.67 -4.16
C HIS A 185 -5.15 -18.78 -2.63
N GLN A 186 -3.99 -18.41 -2.07
CA GLN A 186 -3.81 -18.37 -0.62
C GLN A 186 -4.81 -17.40 0.06
N ALA A 187 -5.02 -16.22 -0.52
CA ALA A 187 -5.99 -15.26 0.01
C ALA A 187 -7.43 -15.80 -0.06
N MET A 188 -7.79 -16.43 -1.17
CA MET A 188 -9.11 -17.05 -1.33
C MET A 188 -9.35 -18.18 -0.31
N ASP A 189 -8.35 -19.01 -0.06
CA ASP A 189 -8.42 -20.13 0.88
C ASP A 189 -8.51 -19.64 2.34
N LEU A 190 -7.78 -18.60 2.69
CA LEU A 190 -7.72 -18.04 4.05
C LEU A 190 -8.84 -17.04 4.34
N GLY A 191 -9.60 -16.59 3.33
CA GLY A 191 -10.43 -15.39 3.48
C GLY A 191 -9.58 -14.16 3.79
N GLY A 192 -8.44 -14.03 3.12
CA GLY A 192 -7.40 -13.07 3.44
C GLY A 192 -7.45 -11.77 2.63
N TRP A 193 -6.43 -10.94 2.82
CA TRP A 193 -6.22 -9.67 2.17
C TRP A 193 -4.84 -9.61 1.52
N VAL A 194 -4.80 -9.46 0.20
CA VAL A 194 -3.59 -9.20 -0.59
C VAL A 194 -3.44 -7.71 -0.80
N ILE A 195 -2.26 -7.19 -0.51
CA ILE A 195 -1.85 -5.82 -0.85
C ILE A 195 -0.67 -5.96 -1.80
N ASP A 196 -0.90 -5.85 -3.09
CA ASP A 196 0.19 -5.79 -4.05
C ASP A 196 0.95 -4.46 -3.94
N TYR A 197 2.25 -4.46 -4.28
CA TYR A 197 3.01 -3.22 -4.38
C TYR A 197 4.04 -3.24 -5.50
N CYS A 198 4.20 -2.10 -6.13
CA CYS A 198 5.30 -1.73 -7.02
C CYS A 198 5.50 -0.21 -6.92
N HIS A 199 6.25 0.41 -7.86
CA HIS A 199 6.49 1.85 -7.83
C HIS A 199 5.88 2.54 -9.04
N CYS A 200 6.32 2.18 -10.25
CA CYS A 200 5.96 2.89 -11.47
C CYS A 200 5.88 1.92 -12.67
N PRO A 201 4.75 1.24 -12.88
CA PRO A 201 4.60 0.34 -14.02
C PRO A 201 4.60 1.14 -15.32
N LEU A 202 5.48 0.76 -16.25
CA LEU A 202 5.61 1.38 -17.57
C LEU A 202 5.37 0.35 -18.68
N PRO A 203 4.96 0.82 -19.88
CA PRO A 203 4.80 -0.07 -21.02
C PRO A 203 6.11 -0.76 -21.42
N GLY A 204 6.05 -2.03 -21.71
CA GLY A 204 7.11 -2.83 -22.31
C GLY A 204 8.29 -3.18 -21.41
N LYS A 205 8.72 -2.29 -20.51
CA LYS A 205 9.88 -2.53 -19.63
C LYS A 205 9.75 -1.82 -18.28
N ALA A 206 9.95 -2.58 -17.21
CA ALA A 206 10.05 -2.04 -15.85
C ALA A 206 11.28 -1.12 -15.70
N ILE A 207 11.16 -0.01 -14.97
CA ILE A 207 12.29 0.87 -14.61
C ILE A 207 13.32 0.07 -13.83
N HIS A 208 12.85 -0.72 -12.87
CA HIS A 208 13.67 -1.61 -12.08
C HIS A 208 12.95 -2.96 -11.93
N PRO A 209 13.36 -4.02 -12.65
CA PRO A 209 12.61 -5.29 -12.69
C PRO A 209 12.36 -5.94 -11.33
N TRP A 210 13.22 -5.67 -10.34
CA TRP A 210 13.09 -6.19 -8.96
C TRP A 210 12.23 -5.31 -8.04
N LYS A 211 11.64 -4.24 -8.56
CA LYS A 211 10.79 -3.31 -7.80
C LYS A 211 9.51 -2.96 -8.53
N ASP A 212 9.46 -3.20 -9.85
CA ASP A 212 8.34 -2.87 -10.71
C ASP A 212 7.92 -4.04 -11.59
N CYS A 213 6.65 -4.04 -11.92
CA CYS A 213 6.10 -4.75 -13.07
C CYS A 213 6.05 -3.84 -14.30
N THR A 214 5.79 -4.41 -15.48
CA THR A 214 5.37 -3.64 -16.65
C THR A 214 3.89 -3.29 -16.57
N LEU A 215 3.45 -2.39 -17.44
CA LEU A 215 2.03 -2.02 -17.52
C LEU A 215 1.17 -3.22 -17.94
N GLU A 216 1.66 -4.04 -18.87
CA GLU A 216 1.00 -5.26 -19.34
C GLU A 216 0.87 -6.29 -18.21
N GLN A 217 1.88 -6.41 -17.35
CA GLN A 217 1.84 -7.29 -16.18
C GLN A 217 0.83 -6.77 -15.12
N LEU A 218 0.75 -5.44 -14.92
CA LEU A 218 -0.26 -4.87 -14.05
C LEU A 218 -1.68 -5.16 -14.58
N GLU A 219 -1.88 -4.99 -15.88
CA GLU A 219 -3.16 -5.29 -16.54
C GLU A 219 -3.53 -6.76 -16.39
N GLU A 220 -2.62 -7.68 -16.70
CA GLU A 220 -2.82 -9.12 -16.52
C GLU A 220 -3.15 -9.47 -15.06
N ARG A 221 -2.50 -8.82 -14.10
CA ARG A 221 -2.79 -8.99 -12.67
C ARG A 221 -4.23 -8.59 -12.34
N PHE A 222 -4.68 -7.43 -12.83
CA PHE A 222 -6.04 -6.96 -12.61
C PHE A 222 -7.09 -7.90 -13.24
N GLU A 223 -6.86 -8.34 -14.48
CA GLU A 223 -7.72 -9.32 -15.14
C GLU A 223 -7.78 -10.64 -14.36
N THR A 224 -6.64 -11.10 -13.86
CA THR A 224 -6.56 -12.34 -13.07
C THR A 224 -7.33 -12.21 -11.75
N VAL A 225 -7.16 -11.09 -11.02
CA VAL A 225 -7.89 -10.81 -9.77
C VAL A 225 -9.40 -10.84 -10.01
N LEU A 226 -9.88 -10.15 -11.04
CA LEU A 226 -11.31 -10.12 -11.37
C LEU A 226 -11.84 -11.48 -11.79
N ARG A 227 -11.07 -12.23 -12.59
CA ARG A 227 -11.44 -13.57 -13.07
C ARG A 227 -11.54 -14.59 -11.95
N VAL A 228 -10.56 -14.62 -11.01
CA VAL A 228 -10.58 -15.58 -9.89
C VAL A 228 -11.46 -15.10 -8.73
N GLY A 229 -11.62 -13.80 -8.59
CA GLY A 229 -12.38 -13.19 -7.50
C GLY A 229 -13.87 -13.18 -7.74
N GLU A 230 -14.29 -13.06 -8.99
CA GLU A 230 -15.72 -12.96 -9.37
C GLU A 230 -16.50 -12.00 -8.44
N ASN A 231 -17.53 -12.49 -7.79
CA ASN A 231 -18.33 -11.74 -6.83
C ASN A 231 -17.81 -11.87 -5.37
N GLU A 232 -16.74 -12.60 -5.12
CA GLU A 232 -16.23 -12.90 -3.77
C GLU A 232 -15.10 -11.98 -3.31
N VAL A 233 -14.50 -11.20 -4.23
CA VAL A 233 -13.44 -10.24 -3.89
C VAL A 233 -14.02 -8.86 -3.53
N TRP A 234 -13.46 -8.26 -2.48
CA TRP A 234 -13.64 -6.84 -2.19
C TRP A 234 -12.42 -6.08 -2.74
N LEU A 235 -12.66 -5.24 -3.74
CA LEU A 235 -11.66 -4.34 -4.31
C LEU A 235 -11.68 -3.06 -3.49
N ALA A 236 -10.62 -2.81 -2.73
CA ALA A 236 -10.56 -1.68 -1.82
C ALA A 236 -9.13 -1.16 -1.66
N GLU A 237 -8.98 0.12 -1.41
CA GLU A 237 -7.70 0.69 -1.03
C GLU A 237 -7.39 0.42 0.46
N PRO A 238 -6.09 0.41 0.87
CA PRO A 238 -5.70 -0.01 2.21
C PRO A 238 -6.32 0.78 3.36
N ASN A 239 -6.56 2.09 3.23
CA ASN A 239 -7.16 2.88 4.30
C ASN A 239 -8.60 2.42 4.59
N GLU A 240 -9.40 2.12 3.55
CA GLU A 240 -10.76 1.61 3.70
C GLU A 240 -10.77 0.25 4.40
N VAL A 241 -9.84 -0.64 4.05
CA VAL A 241 -9.74 -1.98 4.67
C VAL A 241 -9.33 -1.87 6.13
N VAL A 242 -8.36 -1.04 6.46
CA VAL A 242 -7.93 -0.79 7.86
C VAL A 242 -9.08 -0.23 8.69
N GLU A 243 -9.82 0.75 8.19
CA GLU A 243 -10.99 1.29 8.88
C GLU A 243 -12.06 0.21 9.13
N TYR A 244 -12.33 -0.64 8.14
CA TYR A 244 -13.26 -1.76 8.31
C TYR A 244 -12.80 -2.72 9.40
N ILE A 245 -11.52 -3.10 9.42
CA ILE A 245 -10.97 -3.98 10.47
C ILE A 245 -11.14 -3.36 11.85
N LEU A 246 -10.81 -2.08 12.02
CA LEU A 246 -10.94 -1.37 13.30
C LEU A 246 -12.39 -1.27 13.80
N GLN A 247 -13.34 -1.13 12.88
CA GLN A 247 -14.77 -1.07 13.22
C GLN A 247 -15.36 -2.43 13.59
N THR A 248 -14.82 -3.50 13.06
CA THR A 248 -15.39 -4.87 13.18
C THR A 248 -14.70 -5.74 14.22
N ARG A 249 -13.48 -5.40 14.66
CA ARG A 249 -12.78 -6.15 15.74
C ARG A 249 -13.50 -6.03 17.07
N PRO A 250 -13.87 -7.17 17.72
CA PRO A 250 -14.42 -7.13 19.06
C PRO A 250 -13.34 -6.63 20.04
N GLY A 251 -13.58 -5.51 20.70
CA GLY A 251 -12.77 -5.04 21.84
C GLY A 251 -12.12 -3.67 21.71
N GLU A 252 -12.00 -3.06 20.53
CA GLU A 252 -11.48 -1.68 20.40
C GLU A 252 -12.58 -0.60 20.57
N CYS A 253 -13.83 -0.94 20.26
CA CYS A 253 -14.98 -0.03 20.42
C CYS A 253 -15.33 0.31 21.89
N ALA A 254 -14.76 -0.40 22.88
CA ALA A 254 -15.04 -0.19 24.32
C ALA A 254 -14.11 0.85 24.98
N ARG A 255 -13.02 1.26 24.37
CA ARG A 255 -12.05 2.17 24.99
C ARG A 255 -12.35 3.66 24.78
N GLU A 256 -13.15 4.03 23.79
CA GLU A 256 -13.51 5.43 23.55
C GLU A 256 -14.76 5.92 24.29
N LYS A 257 -15.58 5.02 24.88
CA LYS A 257 -16.80 5.39 25.62
C LYS A 257 -16.64 5.45 27.15
N GLY A 258 -15.42 5.35 27.66
CA GLY A 258 -15.13 5.29 29.08
C GLY A 258 -14.06 6.28 29.54
N LYS A 259 -14.23 7.58 29.30
CA LYS A 259 -13.60 8.60 30.16
C LYS A 259 -14.68 9.60 30.61
N PRO A 260 -14.84 9.72 31.94
CA PRO A 260 -15.70 10.73 32.52
C PRO A 260 -15.17 12.14 32.33
#